data_168873ea27569cbf6f11ef74ed47d91d
#
_entry.id   168873ea27569cbf6f11ef74ed47d91d
#
_cell.length_a   1.000
_cell.length_b   1.000
_cell.length_c   1.000
_cell.angle_alpha   90.00
_cell.angle_beta   90.00
_cell.angle_gamma   90.00
#
_symmetry.space_group_name_H-M   'P 1'
#
loop_
_entity.id
_entity.type
_entity.pdbx_description
1 polymer ?
#
loop_
_entity_poly.entity_id
_entity_poly.type
_entity_poly.pdbx_seq_one_letter_code
_entity_poly.pdbx_strand_id
1 'polypeptide(L)'
;MLDFKDSSQVKLWLSENKVLFVTNSTLRPGGTFLASLLTYADEIPMHNFALIPGVRIQTDAQGHKSEAPNYGFDVFDEMTKRAMADIIWKQYDYAIYIDDDCFIADFSLLIELFMGFMHSGCCLAGPLDGGVFSHRNHSGLLINTFLSFWNLKLMREKTNVETFHNTMVNIHKSGRSYEMFLEMLPESLSGKMIDMANDVCERMRKYRKDNFPIKRGNDGWTDYAVTVTDDKDNLVEPHQTPYSSKIERMNFEPYYIVEEAWVLLTGCPIYYFYATDYYDETLDNDATDNSGLTSCVFGINPDGEQPDGSLSRVAYHTWFSRAYSKFPMNEVMLKHTLRINKIIGNIL
;
A
#
# COMPACT_ATOMS: atom_id res chain seq x y z
N MET A 1 7.36 -28.91 5.70
CA MET A 1 7.75 -27.58 5.20
C MET A 1 6.81 -27.31 4.05
N LEU A 2 6.11 -26.16 4.03
CA LEU A 2 5.18 -25.80 2.98
C LEU A 2 5.97 -25.59 1.69
N ASP A 3 5.57 -26.24 0.60
CA ASP A 3 6.12 -25.93 -0.72
C ASP A 3 5.27 -24.85 -1.37
N PHE A 4 5.74 -23.60 -1.33
CA PHE A 4 5.03 -22.47 -1.90
C PHE A 4 4.93 -22.48 -3.44
N LYS A 5 5.63 -23.41 -4.09
CA LYS A 5 5.50 -23.64 -5.54
C LYS A 5 4.37 -24.61 -5.87
N ASP A 6 3.84 -25.31 -4.87
CA ASP A 6 2.66 -26.16 -5.03
C ASP A 6 1.40 -25.36 -4.70
N SER A 7 0.71 -24.89 -5.74
CA SER A 7 -0.53 -24.13 -5.64
C SER A 7 -1.60 -24.82 -4.78
N SER A 8 -1.65 -26.16 -4.78
CA SER A 8 -2.63 -26.90 -3.98
C SER A 8 -2.33 -26.82 -2.47
N GLN A 9 -1.06 -26.87 -2.09
CA GLN A 9 -0.64 -26.67 -0.70
C GLN A 9 -0.86 -25.24 -0.24
N VAL A 10 -0.58 -24.26 -1.10
CA VAL A 10 -0.84 -22.85 -0.81
C VAL A 10 -2.33 -22.58 -0.60
N LYS A 11 -3.20 -23.10 -1.46
CA LYS A 11 -4.66 -22.96 -1.33
C LYS A 11 -5.18 -23.57 -0.03
N LEU A 12 -4.68 -24.76 0.33
CA LEU A 12 -5.04 -25.42 1.59
C LEU A 12 -4.58 -24.56 2.78
N TRP A 13 -3.34 -24.09 2.75
CA TRP A 13 -2.77 -23.26 3.81
C TRP A 13 -3.55 -21.95 4.01
N LEU A 14 -3.92 -21.27 2.91
CA LEU A 14 -4.75 -20.05 2.97
C LEU A 14 -6.10 -20.30 3.64
N SER A 15 -6.74 -21.43 3.32
CA SER A 15 -8.02 -21.80 3.94
C SER A 15 -7.86 -22.13 5.43
N GLU A 16 -6.84 -22.89 5.81
CA GLU A 16 -6.55 -23.24 7.21
C GLU A 16 -6.19 -22.02 8.06
N ASN A 17 -5.46 -21.04 7.50
CA ASN A 17 -5.09 -19.82 8.18
C ASN A 17 -6.14 -18.69 8.07
N LYS A 18 -7.29 -18.98 7.45
CA LYS A 18 -8.43 -18.06 7.36
C LYS A 18 -8.03 -16.69 6.78
N VAL A 19 -7.34 -16.74 5.65
CA VAL A 19 -6.89 -15.55 4.92
C VAL A 19 -7.91 -15.16 3.87
N LEU A 20 -8.36 -13.91 3.88
CA LEU A 20 -9.25 -13.33 2.88
C LEU A 20 -8.45 -12.44 1.94
N PHE A 21 -8.53 -12.67 0.65
CA PHE A 21 -8.04 -11.75 -0.35
C PHE A 21 -9.14 -10.75 -0.69
N VAL A 22 -8.79 -9.47 -0.66
CA VAL A 22 -9.72 -8.37 -0.90
C VAL A 22 -9.17 -7.52 -2.02
N THR A 23 -10.01 -7.17 -2.97
CA THR A 23 -9.70 -6.18 -3.99
C THR A 23 -10.90 -5.25 -4.21
N ASN A 24 -10.66 -4.13 -4.86
CA ASN A 24 -11.73 -3.25 -5.32
C ASN A 24 -11.68 -3.10 -6.84
N SER A 25 -12.78 -2.71 -7.45
CA SER A 25 -12.80 -2.38 -8.88
C SER A 25 -13.23 -0.92 -9.05
N THR A 26 -12.28 -0.07 -9.41
CA THR A 26 -12.51 1.37 -9.55
C THR A 26 -12.79 1.82 -10.98
N LEU A 27 -13.26 0.96 -11.85
CA LEU A 27 -13.56 1.25 -13.25
C LEU A 27 -12.36 1.90 -14.01
N ARG A 28 -11.16 1.45 -13.72
CA ARG A 28 -9.95 1.92 -14.40
C ARG A 28 -9.97 1.50 -15.86
N PRO A 29 -9.47 2.36 -16.76
CA PRO A 29 -9.45 2.06 -18.20
C PRO A 29 -8.44 0.95 -18.54
N GLY A 30 -8.58 0.40 -19.74
CA GLY A 30 -7.59 -0.50 -20.34
C GLY A 30 -7.53 -1.91 -19.76
N GLY A 31 -8.59 -2.33 -19.04
CA GLY A 31 -8.61 -3.68 -18.46
C GLY A 31 -7.62 -3.89 -17.29
N THR A 32 -7.14 -2.80 -16.68
CA THR A 32 -6.15 -2.82 -15.60
C THR A 32 -6.54 -3.75 -14.46
N PHE A 33 -7.79 -3.67 -14.01
CA PHE A 33 -8.32 -4.55 -12.97
C PHE A 33 -8.23 -6.03 -13.36
N LEU A 34 -8.70 -6.37 -14.57
CA LEU A 34 -8.65 -7.76 -15.04
C LEU A 34 -7.21 -8.24 -15.16
N ALA A 35 -6.33 -7.39 -15.67
CA ALA A 35 -4.92 -7.69 -15.81
C ALA A 35 -4.23 -7.92 -14.45
N SER A 36 -4.54 -7.09 -13.44
CA SER A 36 -4.10 -7.30 -12.06
C SER A 36 -4.61 -8.64 -11.52
N LEU A 37 -5.89 -8.90 -11.65
CA LEU A 37 -6.54 -10.11 -11.16
C LEU A 37 -5.92 -11.39 -11.76
N LEU A 38 -5.59 -11.39 -13.05
CA LEU A 38 -4.96 -12.52 -13.73
C LEU A 38 -3.61 -12.92 -13.13
N THR A 39 -2.92 -12.02 -12.43
CA THR A 39 -1.61 -12.33 -11.84
C THR A 39 -1.68 -13.15 -10.56
N TYR A 40 -2.88 -13.31 -9.95
CA TYR A 40 -2.99 -14.01 -8.67
C TYR A 40 -4.29 -14.81 -8.45
N ALA A 41 -5.33 -14.59 -9.25
CA ALA A 41 -6.66 -15.15 -8.95
C ALA A 41 -6.68 -16.69 -8.95
N ASP A 42 -5.90 -17.32 -9.81
CA ASP A 42 -5.83 -18.78 -9.90
C ASP A 42 -5.18 -19.44 -8.67
N GLU A 43 -4.43 -18.66 -7.89
CA GLU A 43 -3.76 -19.13 -6.68
C GLU A 43 -4.65 -19.06 -5.44
N ILE A 44 -5.82 -18.43 -5.53
CA ILE A 44 -6.71 -18.18 -4.39
C ILE A 44 -7.95 -19.09 -4.46
N PRO A 45 -8.30 -19.80 -3.37
CA PRO A 45 -9.59 -20.46 -3.30
C PRO A 45 -10.73 -19.45 -3.42
N MET A 46 -11.75 -19.74 -4.22
CA MET A 46 -12.83 -18.77 -4.51
C MET A 46 -13.53 -18.26 -3.25
N HIS A 47 -13.67 -19.08 -2.21
CA HIS A 47 -14.29 -18.67 -0.95
C HIS A 47 -13.40 -17.74 -0.11
N ASN A 48 -12.09 -17.66 -0.42
CA ASN A 48 -11.15 -16.74 0.22
C ASN A 48 -11.02 -15.41 -0.53
N PHE A 49 -11.93 -15.09 -1.43
CA PHE A 49 -11.86 -13.90 -2.26
C PHE A 49 -13.08 -12.99 -2.06
N ALA A 50 -12.86 -11.71 -1.86
CA ALA A 50 -13.90 -10.69 -1.74
C ALA A 50 -13.62 -9.49 -2.65
N LEU A 51 -14.64 -9.05 -3.36
CA LEU A 51 -14.63 -7.84 -4.14
C LEU A 51 -15.40 -6.75 -3.40
N ILE A 52 -14.77 -5.62 -3.15
CA ILE A 52 -15.44 -4.40 -2.68
C ILE A 52 -15.84 -3.59 -3.91
N PRO A 53 -17.12 -3.20 -4.05
CA PRO A 53 -17.55 -2.41 -5.20
C PRO A 53 -16.75 -1.10 -5.30
N GLY A 54 -16.26 -0.80 -6.49
CA GLY A 54 -15.53 0.44 -6.76
C GLY A 54 -16.40 1.68 -6.85
N VAL A 55 -17.71 1.53 -6.67
CA VAL A 55 -18.71 2.62 -6.77
C VAL A 55 -19.67 2.51 -5.61
N ARG A 56 -19.98 3.64 -4.99
CA ARG A 56 -21.01 3.80 -3.97
C ARG A 56 -22.11 4.75 -4.42
N ILE A 57 -23.31 4.61 -3.87
CA ILE A 57 -24.37 5.57 -4.03
C ILE A 57 -24.23 6.65 -2.95
N GLN A 58 -24.02 7.87 -3.38
CA GLN A 58 -24.09 9.06 -2.51
C GLN A 58 -25.47 9.69 -2.61
N THR A 59 -25.94 10.23 -1.50
CA THR A 59 -27.17 11.02 -1.45
C THR A 59 -26.80 12.42 -0.98
N ASP A 60 -27.09 13.44 -1.78
CA ASP A 60 -26.85 14.83 -1.42
C ASP A 60 -27.86 15.36 -0.37
N ALA A 61 -27.67 16.58 0.11
CA ALA A 61 -28.55 17.20 1.10
C ALA A 61 -29.99 17.41 0.58
N GLN A 62 -30.21 17.37 -0.71
CA GLN A 62 -31.50 17.46 -1.38
C GLN A 62 -32.15 16.11 -1.65
N GLY A 63 -31.46 15.01 -1.32
CA GLY A 63 -31.97 13.65 -1.51
C GLY A 63 -31.69 13.04 -2.89
N HIS A 64 -30.94 13.74 -3.77
CA HIS A 64 -30.55 13.19 -5.06
C HIS A 64 -29.46 12.13 -4.89
N LYS A 65 -29.63 11.01 -5.59
CA LYS A 65 -28.67 9.91 -5.60
C LYS A 65 -27.74 10.05 -6.79
N SER A 66 -26.46 9.94 -6.53
CA SER A 66 -25.41 9.89 -7.56
C SER A 66 -24.41 8.78 -7.27
N GLU A 67 -23.77 8.26 -8.30
CA GLU A 67 -22.66 7.34 -8.16
C GLU A 67 -21.38 8.12 -7.85
N ALA A 68 -20.61 7.61 -6.91
CA ALA A 68 -19.28 8.11 -6.59
C ALA A 68 -18.29 6.95 -6.50
N PRO A 69 -17.05 7.12 -6.97
CA PRO A 69 -16.05 6.08 -6.83
C PRO A 69 -15.72 5.86 -5.35
N ASN A 70 -15.53 4.60 -4.96
CA ASN A 70 -14.93 4.26 -3.68
C ASN A 70 -13.42 4.46 -3.78
N TYR A 71 -12.91 5.35 -2.97
CA TYR A 71 -11.48 5.55 -2.79
C TYR A 71 -10.98 4.78 -1.57
N GLY A 72 -9.68 4.75 -1.37
CA GLY A 72 -9.04 3.98 -0.31
C GLY A 72 -9.72 4.10 1.06
N PHE A 73 -10.12 5.30 1.50
CA PHE A 73 -10.87 5.47 2.76
C PHE A 73 -12.15 4.63 2.80
N ASP A 74 -12.98 4.73 1.76
CA ASP A 74 -14.28 4.03 1.71
C ASP A 74 -14.09 2.51 1.69
N VAL A 75 -13.06 2.04 0.99
CA VAL A 75 -12.71 0.62 0.89
C VAL A 75 -12.27 0.07 2.26
N PHE A 76 -11.37 0.76 2.95
CA PHE A 76 -10.82 0.27 4.23
C PHE A 76 -11.78 0.46 5.40
N ASP A 77 -12.60 1.51 5.39
CA ASP A 77 -13.71 1.67 6.34
C ASP A 77 -14.73 0.54 6.18
N GLU A 78 -15.14 0.23 4.96
CA GLU A 78 -16.06 -0.88 4.66
C GLU A 78 -15.44 -2.24 5.03
N MET A 79 -14.20 -2.49 4.66
CA MET A 79 -13.49 -3.72 5.00
C MET A 79 -13.43 -3.92 6.52
N THR A 80 -13.09 -2.87 7.26
CA THR A 80 -13.00 -2.93 8.72
C THR A 80 -14.36 -3.17 9.36
N LYS A 81 -15.40 -2.50 8.90
CA LYS A 81 -16.78 -2.70 9.38
C LYS A 81 -17.28 -4.11 9.10
N ARG A 82 -17.06 -4.64 7.90
CA ARG A 82 -17.40 -6.02 7.55
C ARG A 82 -16.66 -7.02 8.42
N ALA A 83 -15.37 -6.82 8.64
CA ALA A 83 -14.59 -7.68 9.52
C ALA A 83 -15.17 -7.80 10.92
N MET A 84 -15.77 -6.72 11.45
CA MET A 84 -16.36 -6.68 12.78
C MET A 84 -17.83 -7.12 12.84
N ALA A 85 -18.62 -6.89 11.79
CA ALA A 85 -20.07 -7.05 11.82
C ALA A 85 -20.59 -8.20 10.94
N ASP A 86 -19.98 -8.43 9.77
CA ASP A 86 -20.46 -9.42 8.80
C ASP A 86 -20.11 -10.85 9.21
N ILE A 87 -21.09 -11.75 9.16
CA ILE A 87 -20.93 -13.14 9.59
C ILE A 87 -19.96 -13.92 8.68
N ILE A 88 -19.87 -13.57 7.40
CA ILE A 88 -18.97 -14.21 6.46
C ILE A 88 -17.54 -13.74 6.73
N TRP A 89 -17.35 -12.43 6.88
CA TRP A 89 -16.04 -11.85 7.12
C TRP A 89 -15.44 -12.26 8.47
N LYS A 90 -16.29 -12.52 9.48
CA LYS A 90 -15.84 -13.03 10.79
C LYS A 90 -15.18 -14.41 10.74
N GLN A 91 -15.31 -15.14 9.64
CA GLN A 91 -14.64 -16.43 9.46
C GLN A 91 -13.15 -16.29 9.13
N TYR A 92 -12.72 -15.11 8.73
CA TYR A 92 -11.32 -14.82 8.37
C TYR A 92 -10.60 -14.10 9.50
N ASP A 93 -9.37 -14.48 9.74
CA ASP A 93 -8.52 -13.88 10.76
C ASP A 93 -7.62 -12.78 10.17
N TYR A 94 -7.34 -12.86 8.88
CA TYR A 94 -6.50 -11.91 8.15
C TYR A 94 -7.11 -11.51 6.81
N ALA A 95 -6.72 -10.33 6.32
CA ALA A 95 -6.98 -9.93 4.94
C ALA A 95 -5.69 -9.50 4.24
N ILE A 96 -5.57 -9.86 2.97
CA ILE A 96 -4.60 -9.34 2.01
C ILE A 96 -5.37 -8.47 1.04
N TYR A 97 -5.14 -7.18 1.06
CA TYR A 97 -5.73 -6.25 0.10
C TYR A 97 -4.76 -6.01 -1.05
N ILE A 98 -5.28 -6.09 -2.26
CA ILE A 98 -4.56 -5.84 -3.52
C ILE A 98 -5.37 -4.85 -4.34
N ASP A 99 -4.81 -3.66 -4.59
CA ASP A 99 -5.49 -2.63 -5.39
C ASP A 99 -5.64 -3.09 -6.86
N ASP A 100 -6.59 -2.51 -7.57
CA ASP A 100 -6.95 -2.91 -8.93
C ASP A 100 -5.91 -2.55 -10.02
N ASP A 101 -4.79 -1.94 -9.63
CA ASP A 101 -3.61 -1.70 -10.47
C ASP A 101 -2.30 -2.17 -9.81
N CYS A 102 -2.41 -3.12 -8.91
CA CYS A 102 -1.29 -3.83 -8.32
C CYS A 102 -1.19 -5.24 -8.94
N PHE A 103 -0.02 -5.63 -9.42
CA PHE A 103 0.26 -6.86 -10.13
C PHE A 103 1.21 -7.72 -9.31
N ILE A 104 0.82 -8.94 -8.98
CA ILE A 104 1.65 -9.86 -8.21
C ILE A 104 2.68 -10.51 -9.12
N ALA A 105 3.94 -10.26 -8.87
CA ALA A 105 5.06 -10.80 -9.65
C ALA A 105 5.44 -12.21 -9.21
N ASP A 106 5.36 -12.48 -7.91
CA ASP A 106 5.64 -13.78 -7.34
C ASP A 106 4.71 -14.05 -6.15
N PHE A 107 3.77 -14.96 -6.36
CA PHE A 107 2.77 -15.30 -5.35
C PHE A 107 3.40 -16.02 -4.14
N SER A 108 4.43 -16.80 -4.35
CA SER A 108 5.14 -17.50 -3.27
C SER A 108 5.80 -16.50 -2.33
N LEU A 109 6.47 -15.49 -2.88
CA LEU A 109 7.06 -14.40 -2.10
C LEU A 109 6.00 -13.53 -1.40
N LEU A 110 4.84 -13.34 -2.01
CA LEU A 110 3.71 -12.66 -1.36
C LEU A 110 3.29 -13.41 -0.08
N ILE A 111 3.19 -14.73 -0.16
CA ILE A 111 2.83 -15.57 0.99
C ILE A 111 3.94 -15.57 2.04
N GLU A 112 5.21 -15.62 1.65
CA GLU A 112 6.34 -15.50 2.59
C GLU A 112 6.32 -14.16 3.33
N LEU A 113 6.10 -13.07 2.61
CA LEU A 113 5.95 -11.73 3.20
C LEU A 113 4.77 -11.67 4.17
N PHE A 114 3.64 -12.28 3.79
CA PHE A 114 2.47 -12.38 4.63
C PHE A 114 2.71 -13.21 5.90
N MET A 115 3.44 -14.31 5.81
CA MET A 115 3.83 -15.10 6.98
C MET A 115 4.72 -14.28 7.94
N GLY A 116 5.64 -13.48 7.41
CA GLY A 116 6.42 -12.53 8.20
C GLY A 116 5.52 -11.57 8.99
N PHE A 117 4.51 -11.03 8.34
CA PHE A 117 3.50 -10.20 9.00
C PHE A 117 2.72 -10.95 10.10
N MET A 118 2.24 -12.16 9.84
CA MET A 118 1.52 -12.97 10.84
C MET A 118 2.34 -13.19 12.12
N HIS A 119 3.65 -13.36 11.99
CA HIS A 119 4.55 -13.58 13.11
C HIS A 119 5.04 -12.29 13.80
N SER A 120 4.85 -11.14 13.18
CA SER A 120 5.36 -9.84 13.68
C SER A 120 4.61 -9.29 14.89
N GLY A 121 3.35 -9.72 15.09
CA GLY A 121 2.43 -9.15 16.07
C GLY A 121 1.93 -7.76 15.70
N CYS A 122 2.09 -7.33 14.46
CA CYS A 122 1.60 -6.07 13.94
C CYS A 122 0.10 -6.11 13.60
N CYS A 123 -0.54 -4.95 13.59
CA CYS A 123 -1.97 -4.86 13.23
C CYS A 123 -2.20 -4.71 11.72
N LEU A 124 -1.29 -4.03 11.05
CA LEU A 124 -1.31 -3.74 9.61
C LEU A 124 0.06 -4.02 9.01
N ALA A 125 0.11 -4.22 7.71
CA ALA A 125 1.35 -4.21 6.94
C ALA A 125 1.17 -3.59 5.56
N GLY A 126 2.22 -2.96 5.05
CA GLY A 126 2.24 -2.36 3.71
C GLY A 126 3.53 -1.60 3.43
N PRO A 127 3.73 -1.11 2.21
CA PRO A 127 4.84 -0.22 1.92
C PRO A 127 4.63 1.13 2.59
N LEU A 128 5.69 1.74 3.10
CA LEU A 128 5.63 3.12 3.59
C LEU A 128 5.10 4.04 2.48
N ASP A 129 4.20 4.97 2.83
CA ASP A 129 3.68 5.92 1.84
C ASP A 129 4.65 7.09 1.60
N GLY A 130 5.43 7.46 2.58
CA GLY A 130 6.48 8.48 2.46
C GLY A 130 7.88 7.91 2.62
N GLY A 131 8.88 8.61 2.07
CA GLY A 131 10.29 8.28 2.27
C GLY A 131 10.87 7.20 1.35
N VAL A 132 10.04 6.41 0.67
CA VAL A 132 10.48 5.34 -0.23
C VAL A 132 10.09 5.58 -1.69
N PHE A 133 9.05 6.36 -1.94
CA PHE A 133 8.60 6.72 -3.29
C PHE A 133 9.02 8.16 -3.63
N SER A 134 9.67 8.34 -4.77
CA SER A 134 10.25 9.64 -5.16
C SER A 134 9.24 10.74 -5.40
N HIS A 135 8.01 10.38 -5.76
CA HIS A 135 6.93 11.31 -6.13
C HIS A 135 5.94 11.59 -4.99
N ARG A 136 6.15 10.97 -3.80
CA ARG A 136 5.19 11.10 -2.70
C ARG A 136 5.79 11.83 -1.51
N ASN A 137 5.17 12.97 -1.20
CA ASN A 137 5.42 13.72 0.02
C ASN A 137 4.31 13.42 1.03
N HIS A 138 4.34 12.21 1.58
CA HIS A 138 3.28 11.64 2.42
C HIS A 138 3.85 11.13 3.76
N SER A 139 2.98 10.56 4.59
CA SER A 139 3.39 10.03 5.89
C SER A 139 4.45 8.95 5.77
N GLY A 140 5.55 9.14 6.48
CA GLY A 140 6.56 8.10 6.61
C GLY A 140 6.28 7.10 7.74
N LEU A 141 5.10 7.11 8.40
CA LEU A 141 4.68 6.10 9.38
C LEU A 141 3.43 5.33 8.97
N LEU A 142 2.69 5.84 7.99
CA LEU A 142 1.51 5.19 7.47
C LEU A 142 1.84 4.54 6.13
N ILE A 143 1.03 3.58 5.73
CA ILE A 143 1.32 2.78 4.56
C ILE A 143 0.60 3.29 3.32
N ASN A 144 1.17 3.02 2.17
CA ASN A 144 0.43 3.07 0.92
C ASN A 144 -0.29 1.73 0.74
N THR A 145 -1.57 1.80 0.52
CA THR A 145 -2.46 0.66 0.64
C THR A 145 -2.61 -0.18 -0.61
N PHE A 146 -1.86 0.08 -1.69
CA PHE A 146 -2.01 -0.70 -2.93
C PHE A 146 -1.74 -2.21 -2.76
N LEU A 147 -0.91 -2.55 -1.77
CA LEU A 147 -0.73 -3.90 -1.26
C LEU A 147 -0.62 -3.81 0.25
N SER A 148 -1.59 -4.35 0.98
CA SER A 148 -1.60 -4.25 2.43
C SER A 148 -2.19 -5.49 3.10
N PHE A 149 -1.71 -5.79 4.31
CA PHE A 149 -2.19 -6.90 5.12
C PHE A 149 -2.82 -6.39 6.40
N TRP A 150 -3.89 -7.04 6.84
CA TRP A 150 -4.76 -6.59 7.91
C TRP A 150 -5.06 -7.74 8.87
N ASN A 151 -4.77 -7.56 10.18
CA ASN A 151 -5.06 -8.54 11.21
C ASN A 151 -6.50 -8.34 11.72
N LEU A 152 -7.47 -8.90 11.00
CA LEU A 152 -8.91 -8.74 11.29
C LEU A 152 -9.30 -9.30 12.65
N LYS A 153 -8.68 -10.42 13.06
CA LYS A 153 -8.91 -11.04 14.36
C LYS A 153 -8.52 -10.10 15.49
N LEU A 154 -7.31 -9.54 15.42
CA LEU A 154 -6.83 -8.60 16.44
C LEU A 154 -7.78 -7.40 16.57
N MET A 155 -8.27 -6.86 15.45
CA MET A 155 -9.20 -5.74 15.45
C MET A 155 -10.53 -6.10 16.15
N ARG A 156 -11.09 -7.28 15.84
CA ARG A 156 -12.33 -7.77 16.49
C ARG A 156 -12.17 -7.98 17.98
N GLU A 157 -11.00 -8.42 18.43
CA GLU A 157 -10.70 -8.66 19.84
C GLU A 157 -10.52 -7.35 20.64
N LYS A 158 -10.12 -6.27 19.98
CA LYS A 158 -9.78 -4.99 20.61
C LYS A 158 -10.89 -3.96 20.57
N THR A 159 -11.82 -4.05 19.61
CA THR A 159 -12.81 -3.00 19.41
C THR A 159 -14.10 -3.52 18.75
N ASN A 160 -15.05 -2.61 18.55
CA ASN A 160 -16.30 -2.82 17.84
C ASN A 160 -16.54 -1.68 16.84
N VAL A 161 -17.56 -1.82 15.97
CA VAL A 161 -17.87 -0.85 14.91
C VAL A 161 -18.10 0.55 15.45
N GLU A 162 -18.79 0.70 16.59
CA GLU A 162 -19.09 2.02 17.15
C GLU A 162 -17.83 2.70 17.69
N THR A 163 -17.01 1.98 18.45
CA THR A 163 -15.74 2.50 18.98
C THR A 163 -14.79 2.86 17.85
N PHE A 164 -14.68 2.01 16.82
CA PHE A 164 -13.88 2.29 15.63
C PHE A 164 -14.33 3.57 14.92
N HIS A 165 -15.64 3.70 14.65
CA HIS A 165 -16.19 4.91 14.03
C HIS A 165 -15.93 6.16 14.86
N ASN A 166 -16.16 6.11 16.18
CA ASN A 166 -15.92 7.25 17.08
C ASN A 166 -14.43 7.64 17.12
N THR A 167 -13.54 6.67 17.06
CA THR A 167 -12.07 6.92 16.98
C THR A 167 -11.73 7.66 15.69
N MET A 168 -12.22 7.21 14.55
CA MET A 168 -11.99 7.90 13.27
C MET A 168 -12.55 9.34 13.29
N VAL A 169 -13.75 9.55 13.85
CA VAL A 169 -14.33 10.88 14.00
C VAL A 169 -13.45 11.79 14.88
N ASN A 170 -12.90 11.26 15.96
CA ASN A 170 -12.01 12.02 16.85
C ASN A 170 -10.69 12.38 16.14
N ILE A 171 -10.07 11.42 15.42
CA ILE A 171 -8.88 11.68 14.61
C ILE A 171 -9.18 12.77 13.57
N HIS A 172 -10.32 12.68 12.88
CA HIS A 172 -10.70 13.69 11.90
C HIS A 172 -10.88 15.09 12.52
N LYS A 173 -11.49 15.17 13.69
CA LYS A 173 -11.73 16.44 14.41
C LYS A 173 -10.45 17.05 15.00
N SER A 174 -9.44 16.25 15.27
CA SER A 174 -8.18 16.74 15.86
C SER A 174 -7.35 17.60 14.91
N GLY A 175 -7.75 17.73 13.65
CA GLY A 175 -7.07 18.58 12.66
C GLY A 175 -5.95 17.86 11.90
N ARG A 176 -5.77 16.57 12.15
CA ARG A 176 -4.84 15.70 11.40
C ARG A 176 -3.43 16.25 11.27
N SER A 177 -2.77 16.56 12.34
CA SER A 177 -1.33 16.69 12.27
C SER A 177 -0.70 15.34 12.58
N TYR A 178 0.35 15.04 11.89
CA TYR A 178 1.21 13.90 12.13
C TYR A 178 1.73 13.86 13.58
N GLU A 179 2.09 15.01 14.10
CA GLU A 179 2.52 15.20 15.50
C GLU A 179 1.43 14.75 16.46
N MET A 180 0.18 15.10 16.20
CA MET A 180 -0.95 14.69 17.04
C MET A 180 -1.16 13.17 17.02
N PHE A 181 -0.96 12.50 15.88
CA PHE A 181 -1.02 11.04 15.86
C PHE A 181 0.06 10.42 16.75
N LEU A 182 1.30 10.90 16.65
CA LEU A 182 2.39 10.44 17.50
C LEU A 182 2.14 10.70 18.99
N GLU A 183 1.58 11.86 19.33
CA GLU A 183 1.22 12.21 20.72
C GLU A 183 0.10 11.33 21.29
N MET A 184 -0.78 10.81 20.44
CA MET A 184 -1.83 9.88 20.84
C MET A 184 -1.31 8.47 21.13
N LEU A 185 -0.11 8.13 20.68
CA LEU A 185 0.49 6.81 20.88
C LEU A 185 1.35 6.77 22.15
N PRO A 186 1.39 5.61 22.84
CA PRO A 186 2.42 5.38 23.85
C PRO A 186 3.82 5.55 23.25
N GLU A 187 4.73 6.19 23.98
CA GLU A 187 6.10 6.47 23.52
C GLU A 187 6.83 5.20 23.03
N SER A 188 6.63 4.07 23.70
CA SER A 188 7.22 2.79 23.29
C SER A 188 6.69 2.29 21.94
N LEU A 189 5.45 2.61 21.60
CA LEU A 189 4.85 2.22 20.31
C LEU A 189 5.30 3.17 19.19
N SER A 190 5.24 4.48 19.43
CA SER A 190 5.70 5.47 18.45
C SER A 190 7.19 5.33 18.15
N GLY A 191 8.03 5.13 19.17
CA GLY A 191 9.46 4.88 18.98
C GLY A 191 9.73 3.63 18.14
N LYS A 192 9.05 2.53 18.46
CA LYS A 192 9.18 1.28 17.65
C LYS A 192 8.78 1.48 16.18
N MET A 193 7.69 2.18 15.91
CA MET A 193 7.25 2.45 14.54
C MET A 193 8.25 3.33 13.79
N ILE A 194 8.78 4.36 14.46
CA ILE A 194 9.81 5.24 13.89
C ILE A 194 11.08 4.45 13.53
N ASP A 195 11.56 3.61 14.44
CA ASP A 195 12.75 2.80 14.20
C ASP A 195 12.57 1.84 13.02
N MET A 196 11.42 1.16 12.95
CA MET A 196 11.10 0.25 11.84
C MET A 196 10.99 1.00 10.50
N ALA A 197 10.36 2.15 10.49
CA ALA A 197 10.23 2.99 9.29
C ALA A 197 11.58 3.52 8.81
N ASN A 198 12.43 3.97 9.74
CA ASN A 198 13.78 4.43 9.43
C ASN A 198 14.65 3.31 8.84
N ASP A 199 14.60 2.10 9.39
CA ASP A 199 15.33 0.94 8.83
C ASP A 199 14.94 0.68 7.37
N VAL A 200 13.63 0.66 7.09
CA VAL A 200 13.13 0.46 5.72
C VAL A 200 13.59 1.59 4.78
N CYS A 201 13.45 2.84 5.21
CA CYS A 201 13.88 3.99 4.40
C CYS A 201 15.38 3.94 4.10
N GLU A 202 16.22 3.60 5.08
CA GLU A 202 17.67 3.53 4.92
C GLU A 202 18.06 2.43 3.92
N ARG A 203 17.48 1.23 4.07
CA ARG A 203 17.74 0.11 3.17
C ARG A 203 17.28 0.40 1.75
N MET A 204 16.07 0.94 1.57
CA MET A 204 15.55 1.25 0.25
C MET A 204 16.34 2.35 -0.43
N ARG A 205 16.86 3.31 0.32
CA ARG A 205 17.75 4.34 -0.22
C ARG A 205 19.07 3.76 -0.71
N LYS A 206 19.70 2.91 0.11
CA LYS A 206 20.92 2.22 -0.28
C LYS A 206 20.71 1.40 -1.54
N TYR A 207 19.65 0.59 -1.57
CA TYR A 207 19.27 -0.22 -2.72
C TYR A 207 19.05 0.62 -3.98
N ARG A 208 18.30 1.72 -3.86
CA ARG A 208 18.05 2.64 -4.99
C ARG A 208 19.32 3.27 -5.52
N LYS A 209 20.19 3.70 -4.62
CA LYS A 209 21.48 4.30 -5.01
C LYS A 209 22.36 3.33 -5.79
N ASP A 210 22.35 2.07 -5.40
CA ASP A 210 23.20 1.05 -5.97
C ASP A 210 22.63 0.48 -7.27
N ASN A 211 21.29 0.31 -7.36
CA ASN A 211 20.61 -0.35 -8.48
C ASN A 211 19.91 0.61 -9.45
N PHE A 212 19.57 1.80 -9.00
CA PHE A 212 18.94 2.84 -9.80
C PHE A 212 19.71 4.15 -9.64
N PRO A 213 20.88 4.28 -10.31
CA PRO A 213 21.60 5.53 -10.26
C PRO A 213 20.69 6.64 -10.77
N ILE A 214 20.33 7.54 -9.87
CA ILE A 214 19.50 8.69 -10.19
C ILE A 214 20.24 9.48 -11.23
N LYS A 215 19.71 9.53 -12.44
CA LYS A 215 20.19 10.46 -13.46
C LYS A 215 19.80 11.84 -12.99
N ARG A 216 20.69 12.51 -12.26
CA ARG A 216 20.58 13.94 -12.00
C ARG A 216 20.70 14.66 -13.33
N GLY A 217 19.58 15.01 -13.88
CA GLY A 217 19.46 15.73 -15.13
C GLY A 217 18.17 16.53 -15.14
N ASN A 218 17.86 17.17 -16.25
CA ASN A 218 16.63 17.93 -16.47
C ASN A 218 15.34 17.07 -16.44
N ASP A 219 15.44 15.84 -16.04
CA ASP A 219 14.42 14.81 -15.99
C ASP A 219 13.58 14.82 -14.71
N GLY A 220 13.75 15.80 -13.84
CA GLY A 220 12.88 16.00 -12.67
C GLY A 220 13.00 14.94 -11.57
N TRP A 221 13.80 13.90 -11.75
CA TRP A 221 14.13 12.91 -10.72
C TRP A 221 15.20 13.45 -9.79
N THR A 222 14.84 14.38 -8.98
CA THR A 222 15.57 14.66 -7.76
C THR A 222 15.07 13.71 -6.70
N ASP A 223 15.89 13.45 -5.69
CA ASP A 223 15.51 12.67 -4.49
C ASP A 223 14.32 13.28 -3.74
N TYR A 224 13.19 13.45 -4.42
CA TYR A 224 11.96 14.06 -3.89
C TYR A 224 11.18 13.12 -3.01
N ALA A 225 11.74 11.97 -2.67
CA ALA A 225 11.04 11.05 -1.79
C ALA A 225 10.55 11.73 -0.51
N VAL A 226 11.24 12.74 -0.04
CA VAL A 226 10.75 13.72 0.95
C VAL A 226 11.63 14.96 0.83
N THR A 227 11.30 15.91 -0.02
CA THR A 227 11.91 17.21 0.07
C THR A 227 11.29 17.94 1.25
N VAL A 228 11.83 17.72 2.42
CA VAL A 228 11.52 18.56 3.57
C VAL A 228 12.37 19.81 3.40
N THR A 229 11.74 20.93 3.19
CA THR A 229 12.43 22.22 3.31
C THR A 229 12.40 22.66 4.76
N ASP A 230 13.51 23.16 5.27
CA ASP A 230 13.54 23.86 6.55
C ASP A 230 12.80 25.22 6.46
N ASP A 231 12.69 25.94 7.58
CA ASP A 231 12.01 27.25 7.66
C ASP A 231 12.63 28.32 6.73
N LYS A 232 13.73 28.00 6.07
CA LYS A 232 14.45 28.87 5.15
C LYS A 232 14.43 28.38 3.70
N ASP A 233 13.51 27.45 3.40
CA ASP A 233 13.40 26.76 2.10
C ASP A 233 14.68 25.99 1.68
N ASN A 234 15.59 25.67 2.61
CA ASN A 234 16.69 24.78 2.31
C ASN A 234 16.21 23.33 2.29
N LEU A 235 16.69 22.58 1.30
CA LEU A 235 16.47 21.15 1.21
C LEU A 235 17.11 20.45 2.41
N VAL A 236 16.31 19.86 3.27
CA VAL A 236 16.79 18.95 4.32
C VAL A 236 16.84 17.57 3.69
N GLU A 237 17.98 16.90 3.83
CA GLU A 237 18.14 15.54 3.35
C GLU A 237 17.00 14.65 3.89
N PRO A 238 16.24 13.95 3.02
CA PRO A 238 15.03 13.20 3.40
C PRO A 238 15.25 12.17 4.51
N HIS A 239 16.48 11.81 4.74
CA HIS A 239 16.92 10.76 5.64
C HIS A 239 17.37 11.24 7.00
N GLN A 240 17.36 12.54 7.24
CA GLN A 240 17.75 13.00 8.57
C GLN A 240 16.68 12.67 9.60
N THR A 241 15.44 12.62 9.20
CA THR A 241 14.32 11.93 9.89
C THR A 241 13.09 12.10 9.01
N PRO A 242 12.39 11.04 8.59
CA PRO A 242 11.07 11.20 7.98
C PRO A 242 10.08 11.89 8.92
N TYR A 243 10.49 12.23 10.13
CA TYR A 243 9.70 12.68 11.26
C TYR A 243 10.25 13.91 11.96
N SER A 244 11.02 14.74 11.26
CA SER A 244 11.31 16.06 11.83
C SER A 244 10.00 16.85 11.95
N SER A 245 9.87 17.60 13.04
CA SER A 245 8.72 18.45 13.38
C SER A 245 8.31 19.49 12.33
N LYS A 246 8.87 19.46 11.15
CA LYS A 246 8.66 20.39 10.04
C LYS A 246 7.87 19.80 8.88
N ILE A 247 7.11 18.74 9.14
CA ILE A 247 6.24 18.09 8.16
C ILE A 247 4.95 18.91 7.89
N GLU A 248 5.01 20.22 8.01
CA GLU A 248 3.87 21.12 7.78
C GLU A 248 3.28 21.06 6.36
N ARG A 249 3.92 20.31 5.43
CA ARG A 249 3.49 20.18 4.04
C ARG A 249 3.25 18.75 3.58
N MET A 250 3.09 17.80 4.49
CA MET A 250 2.75 16.44 4.07
C MET A 250 1.34 16.38 3.51
N ASN A 251 1.20 15.70 2.39
CA ASN A 251 -0.11 15.36 1.87
C ASN A 251 -0.72 14.23 2.72
N PHE A 252 -1.96 14.41 3.14
CA PHE A 252 -2.73 13.41 3.86
C PHE A 252 -3.65 12.67 2.90
N GLU A 253 -3.51 11.35 2.89
CA GLU A 253 -4.50 10.50 2.25
C GLU A 253 -5.69 10.26 3.19
N PRO A 254 -6.94 10.27 2.70
CA PRO A 254 -8.11 10.06 3.55
C PRO A 254 -8.09 8.72 4.29
N TYR A 255 -7.46 7.69 3.76
CA TYR A 255 -7.40 6.37 4.37
C TYR A 255 -6.47 6.30 5.59
N TYR A 256 -5.57 7.26 5.79
CA TYR A 256 -4.74 7.32 7.00
C TYR A 256 -5.55 7.32 8.29
N ILE A 257 -6.75 7.90 8.29
CA ILE A 257 -7.63 7.87 9.46
C ILE A 257 -7.96 6.44 9.88
N VAL A 258 -8.16 5.57 8.90
CA VAL A 258 -8.45 4.15 9.16
C VAL A 258 -7.23 3.47 9.77
N GLU A 259 -6.05 3.71 9.20
CA GLU A 259 -4.78 3.13 9.69
C GLU A 259 -4.44 3.63 11.10
N GLU A 260 -4.54 4.93 11.34
CA GLU A 260 -4.36 5.54 12.64
C GLU A 260 -5.32 4.94 13.68
N ALA A 261 -6.60 4.77 13.32
CA ALA A 261 -7.59 4.13 14.18
C ALA A 261 -7.22 2.66 14.49
N TRP A 262 -6.68 1.93 13.51
CA TRP A 262 -6.21 0.56 13.72
C TRP A 262 -5.04 0.51 14.71
N VAL A 263 -4.04 1.36 14.56
CA VAL A 263 -2.88 1.42 15.45
C VAL A 263 -3.30 1.83 16.88
N LEU A 264 -4.13 2.87 17.00
CA LEU A 264 -4.61 3.37 18.29
C LEU A 264 -5.45 2.33 19.05
N LEU A 265 -6.38 1.67 18.37
CA LEU A 265 -7.31 0.73 19.00
C LEU A 265 -6.65 -0.61 19.33
N THR A 266 -5.73 -1.06 18.50
CA THR A 266 -5.02 -2.33 18.74
C THR A 266 -3.83 -2.17 19.68
N GLY A 267 -3.22 -1.01 19.72
CA GLY A 267 -1.96 -0.75 20.45
C GLY A 267 -0.78 -1.50 19.81
N CYS A 268 -0.88 -1.86 18.52
CA CYS A 268 0.13 -2.63 17.80
C CYS A 268 0.73 -1.82 16.65
N PRO A 269 2.01 -2.02 16.34
CA PRO A 269 2.69 -1.29 15.25
C PRO A 269 2.25 -1.79 13.86
N ILE A 270 2.76 -1.09 12.85
CA ILE A 270 2.66 -1.46 11.43
C ILE A 270 3.92 -2.24 11.03
N TYR A 271 3.76 -3.27 10.21
CA TYR A 271 4.85 -3.99 9.57
C TYR A 271 5.12 -3.38 8.18
N TYR A 272 6.30 -2.81 7.97
CA TYR A 272 6.59 -2.10 6.73
C TYR A 272 7.27 -3.01 5.71
N PHE A 273 6.77 -2.96 4.47
CA PHE A 273 7.39 -3.65 3.33
C PHE A 273 8.55 -2.84 2.79
N TYR A 274 9.52 -3.54 2.23
CA TYR A 274 10.53 -2.90 1.40
C TYR A 274 9.91 -2.60 0.04
N ALA A 275 9.85 -1.34 -0.31
CA ALA A 275 9.26 -0.88 -1.55
C ALA A 275 9.93 0.42 -2.02
N THR A 276 9.99 0.61 -3.32
CA THR A 276 10.44 1.87 -3.91
C THR A 276 9.93 1.99 -5.34
N ASP A 277 10.08 3.15 -5.95
CA ASP A 277 9.88 3.32 -7.38
C ASP A 277 10.83 2.41 -8.13
N TYR A 278 10.27 1.72 -9.10
CA TYR A 278 10.99 0.80 -9.94
C TYR A 278 11.23 1.46 -11.29
N TYR A 279 12.49 1.65 -11.62
CA TYR A 279 12.90 2.08 -12.95
C TYR A 279 13.38 0.88 -13.74
N ASP A 280 12.66 0.55 -14.78
CA ASP A 280 13.06 -0.43 -15.78
C ASP A 280 13.06 0.28 -17.13
N GLU A 281 14.22 0.41 -17.75
CA GLU A 281 14.35 1.04 -19.06
C GLU A 281 13.46 0.33 -20.11
N THR A 282 13.19 -0.96 -19.90
CA THR A 282 12.30 -1.72 -20.78
C THR A 282 10.83 -1.36 -20.58
N LEU A 283 10.45 -0.81 -19.41
CA LEU A 283 9.08 -0.38 -19.12
C LEU A 283 8.79 1.06 -19.54
N ASP A 284 9.80 1.75 -20.09
CA ASP A 284 9.67 3.12 -20.61
C ASP A 284 9.01 4.05 -19.57
N ASN A 285 9.60 4.11 -18.38
CA ASN A 285 9.14 4.97 -17.31
C ASN A 285 9.42 6.43 -17.70
N ASP A 286 8.40 7.10 -18.24
CA ASP A 286 8.48 8.54 -18.50
C ASP A 286 8.34 9.30 -17.19
N ALA A 287 9.47 9.71 -16.64
CA ALA A 287 9.53 10.45 -15.40
C ALA A 287 8.92 11.85 -15.48
N THR A 288 8.69 12.36 -16.69
CA THR A 288 8.28 13.75 -16.89
C THR A 288 6.79 13.99 -16.64
N ASP A 289 5.96 12.96 -16.76
CA ASP A 289 4.51 13.10 -16.59
C ASP A 289 3.91 12.27 -15.45
N ASN A 290 4.72 11.62 -14.61
CA ASN A 290 4.31 10.74 -13.51
C ASN A 290 3.29 9.65 -13.88
N SER A 291 2.70 9.72 -15.06
CA SER A 291 1.69 8.80 -15.54
C SER A 291 2.27 7.43 -15.87
N GLY A 292 3.58 7.37 -15.90
CA GLY A 292 4.37 6.20 -16.21
C GLY A 292 5.06 5.55 -15.03
N LEU A 293 4.87 6.05 -13.82
CA LEU A 293 5.53 5.53 -12.64
C LEU A 293 5.07 4.11 -12.28
N THR A 294 6.04 3.27 -12.03
CA THR A 294 5.85 1.93 -11.50
C THR A 294 6.64 1.83 -10.20
N SER A 295 6.01 1.28 -9.18
CA SER A 295 6.66 0.96 -7.92
C SER A 295 6.73 -0.53 -7.72
N CYS A 296 7.67 -1.00 -6.94
CA CYS A 296 7.86 -2.41 -6.66
C CYS A 296 7.89 -2.65 -5.15
N VAL A 297 7.21 -3.71 -4.72
CA VAL A 297 7.36 -4.29 -3.38
C VAL A 297 8.32 -5.46 -3.48
N PHE A 298 9.29 -5.49 -2.58
CA PHE A 298 10.31 -6.53 -2.53
C PHE A 298 10.05 -7.49 -1.37
N GLY A 299 10.23 -8.76 -1.62
CA GLY A 299 10.32 -9.78 -0.59
C GLY A 299 11.67 -9.71 0.08
N ILE A 300 11.71 -9.96 1.39
CA ILE A 300 12.94 -10.10 2.11
C ILE A 300 13.09 -11.55 2.52
N ASN A 301 14.13 -12.14 2.01
CA ASN A 301 14.76 -13.25 2.68
C ASN A 301 15.61 -12.66 3.83
N PRO A 302 15.63 -13.23 5.06
CA PRO A 302 16.53 -12.79 6.12
C PRO A 302 18.01 -12.74 5.71
N ASP A 303 18.40 -13.51 4.70
CA ASP A 303 19.71 -13.47 4.06
C ASP A 303 19.75 -12.54 2.84
N GLY A 304 18.69 -11.89 2.55
CA GLY A 304 18.37 -10.59 1.94
C GLY A 304 18.57 -10.42 0.47
N GLU A 305 19.53 -11.00 -0.13
CA GLU A 305 19.92 -10.65 -1.50
C GLU A 305 19.91 -11.90 -2.40
N GLN A 306 19.41 -11.73 -3.60
CA GLN A 306 19.71 -12.69 -4.65
C GLN A 306 21.24 -12.79 -4.85
N PRO A 307 21.77 -13.86 -5.42
CA PRO A 307 23.21 -13.99 -5.67
C PRO A 307 23.82 -12.85 -6.49
N ASP A 308 22.99 -12.08 -7.19
CA ASP A 308 23.37 -10.91 -7.97
C ASP A 308 23.21 -9.58 -7.22
N GLY A 309 22.85 -9.61 -5.92
CA GLY A 309 22.59 -8.42 -5.11
C GLY A 309 21.22 -7.78 -5.32
N SER A 310 20.34 -8.37 -6.14
CA SER A 310 18.98 -7.87 -6.35
C SER A 310 18.02 -8.36 -5.26
N LEU A 311 16.94 -7.59 -5.03
CA LEU A 311 15.84 -8.03 -4.19
C LEU A 311 14.79 -8.74 -5.02
N SER A 312 14.22 -9.82 -4.47
CA SER A 312 13.11 -10.54 -5.09
C SER A 312 11.86 -9.67 -5.12
N ARG A 313 11.21 -9.59 -6.27
CA ARG A 313 10.04 -8.74 -6.50
C ARG A 313 8.76 -9.50 -6.16
N VAL A 314 7.96 -8.93 -5.26
CA VAL A 314 6.66 -9.48 -4.85
C VAL A 314 5.55 -8.94 -5.75
N ALA A 315 5.53 -7.63 -5.95
CA ALA A 315 4.46 -6.97 -6.68
C ALA A 315 4.93 -5.68 -7.36
N TYR A 316 4.23 -5.31 -8.43
CA TYR A 316 4.33 -4.03 -9.10
C TYR A 316 3.05 -3.23 -8.93
N HIS A 317 3.16 -1.92 -8.82
CA HIS A 317 2.02 -1.01 -8.78
C HIS A 317 2.18 0.10 -9.80
N THR A 318 1.13 0.36 -10.59
CA THR A 318 1.11 1.44 -11.58
C THR A 318 0.40 2.66 -11.04
N TRP A 319 1.15 3.72 -10.81
CA TRP A 319 0.61 4.97 -10.28
C TRP A 319 -0.28 5.69 -11.29
N PHE A 320 -1.21 6.48 -10.76
CA PHE A 320 -2.03 7.41 -11.54
C PHE A 320 -2.89 6.79 -12.65
N SER A 321 -3.09 5.48 -12.64
CA SER A 321 -3.94 4.83 -13.67
C SER A 321 -5.35 5.46 -13.77
N ARG A 322 -5.85 6.10 -12.70
CA ARG A 322 -7.12 6.87 -12.72
C ARG A 322 -7.04 8.17 -13.51
N ALA A 323 -5.86 8.76 -13.65
CA ALA A 323 -5.70 10.00 -14.40
C ALA A 323 -6.02 9.79 -15.90
N TYR A 324 -5.83 8.58 -16.40
CA TYR A 324 -6.10 8.24 -17.80
C TYR A 324 -7.59 8.31 -18.16
N SER A 325 -8.49 8.14 -17.20
CA SER A 325 -9.93 8.32 -17.44
C SER A 325 -10.35 9.77 -17.70
N LYS A 326 -9.51 10.74 -17.33
CA LYS A 326 -9.76 12.17 -17.46
C LYS A 326 -9.22 12.79 -18.75
N PHE A 327 -8.35 12.06 -19.45
CA PHE A 327 -7.73 12.54 -20.68
C PHE A 327 -8.32 11.78 -21.88
N PRO A 328 -8.67 12.47 -22.96
CA PRO A 328 -9.16 11.79 -24.17
C PRO A 328 -8.09 10.84 -24.69
N MET A 329 -8.57 9.75 -25.29
CA MET A 329 -7.80 8.65 -25.88
C MET A 329 -6.61 9.15 -26.70
N ASN A 330 -5.45 9.19 -26.13
CA ASN A 330 -4.25 9.54 -26.82
C ASN A 330 -3.05 8.72 -26.29
N GLU A 331 -1.91 9.20 -26.62
CA GLU A 331 -0.59 8.62 -26.38
C GLU A 331 -0.40 8.08 -24.95
N VAL A 332 -0.97 8.75 -23.94
CA VAL A 332 -0.88 8.38 -22.53
C VAL A 332 -1.56 7.03 -22.26
N MET A 333 -2.78 6.82 -22.78
CA MET A 333 -3.48 5.52 -22.60
C MET A 333 -2.75 4.39 -23.31
N LEU A 334 -2.19 4.66 -24.49
CA LEU A 334 -1.41 3.67 -25.23
C LEU A 334 -0.15 3.29 -24.44
N LYS A 335 0.59 4.26 -23.95
CA LYS A 335 1.78 4.03 -23.12
C LYS A 335 1.44 3.23 -21.86
N HIS A 336 0.35 3.55 -21.19
CA HIS A 336 -0.11 2.80 -20.02
C HIS A 336 -0.46 1.34 -20.36
N THR A 337 -1.23 1.14 -21.42
CA THR A 337 -1.59 -0.22 -21.88
C THR A 337 -0.34 -1.03 -22.26
N LEU A 338 0.60 -0.42 -22.96
CA LEU A 338 1.86 -1.09 -23.31
C LEU A 338 2.68 -1.45 -22.07
N ARG A 339 2.68 -0.60 -21.04
CA ARG A 339 3.34 -0.87 -19.76
C ARG A 339 2.69 -2.04 -19.01
N ILE A 340 1.36 -2.06 -18.89
CA ILE A 340 0.64 -3.18 -18.30
C ILE A 340 0.97 -4.48 -19.05
N ASN A 341 0.94 -4.47 -20.38
CA ASN A 341 1.27 -5.64 -21.18
C ASN A 341 2.72 -6.12 -20.94
N LYS A 342 3.66 -5.20 -20.79
CA LYS A 342 5.05 -5.55 -20.45
C LYS A 342 5.16 -6.15 -19.05
N ILE A 343 4.50 -5.57 -18.04
CA ILE A 343 4.46 -6.10 -16.68
C ILE A 343 3.91 -7.53 -16.70
N ILE A 344 2.78 -7.74 -17.34
CA ILE A 344 2.16 -9.07 -17.45
C ILE A 344 3.07 -10.04 -18.22
N GLY A 345 3.64 -9.61 -19.35
CA GLY A 345 4.56 -10.45 -20.13
C GLY A 345 5.86 -10.80 -19.40
N ASN A 346 6.24 -10.06 -18.37
CA ASN A 346 7.37 -10.38 -17.52
C ASN A 346 6.98 -11.29 -16.33
N ILE A 347 5.70 -11.38 -16.00
CA ILE A 347 5.17 -12.19 -14.90
C ILE A 347 4.73 -13.57 -15.40
N LEU A 348 4.05 -13.60 -16.53
CA LEU A 348 3.52 -14.83 -17.17
C LEU A 348 4.53 -15.42 -18.16
#